data_16097433d7fdc185b6fe230f8c36ac0d
#
_entry.id   16097433d7fdc185b6fe230f8c36ac0d
#
_cell.length_a   1.000
_cell.length_b   1.000
_cell.length_c   1.000
_cell.angle_alpha   90.00
_cell.angle_beta   90.00
_cell.angle_gamma   90.00
#
_symmetry.space_group_name_H-M   'P 1'
#
loop_
_entity.id
_entity.type
_entity.pdbx_description
1 polymer ?
#
loop_
_entity_poly.entity_id
_entity_poly.type
_entity_poly.pdbx_seq_one_letter_code
_entity_poly.pdbx_strand_id
1 'polypeptide(L)'
;TTGDTVYCVGDATSKTIGAANFSGNMSPRRLITTTITDELRFAQNYKSKTIGISLKDRGAILPAGHSATAAYWFDGATGNWITSDYYMTALPTWMNNFNNKKLPQQYLSKGWNTMLPLSEYTESTADSTKYEGKFSAVNGGVTLSEKSPTFPHDFMKLNPVGFEFVRRSPWGNVLTTDVAIAAIEGDTLGAITSDFLCISYSSPDY
;
A
#
# COMPACT_ATOMS: atom_id res chain seq x y z
N THR A 1 -27.25 15.56 6.81
CA THR A 1 -26.32 14.42 7.00
C THR A 1 -27.11 13.29 7.65
N THR A 2 -27.09 12.10 7.05
CA THR A 2 -27.84 10.91 7.50
C THR A 2 -27.24 10.28 8.76
N GLY A 3 -26.09 10.76 9.26
CA GLY A 3 -25.35 10.15 10.37
C GLY A 3 -24.52 8.93 9.99
N ASP A 4 -24.57 8.49 8.74
CA ASP A 4 -23.81 7.33 8.28
C ASP A 4 -22.33 7.67 8.11
N THR A 5 -21.47 6.72 8.49
CA THR A 5 -20.02 6.84 8.23
C THR A 5 -19.75 6.63 6.75
N VAL A 6 -19.14 7.63 6.12
CA VAL A 6 -18.76 7.59 4.70
C VAL A 6 -17.24 7.49 4.57
N TYR A 7 -16.76 6.42 3.94
CA TYR A 7 -15.33 6.29 3.63
C TYR A 7 -14.96 7.13 2.39
N CYS A 8 -13.91 7.95 2.50
CA CYS A 8 -13.61 9.01 1.53
C CYS A 8 -13.38 8.53 0.08
N VAL A 9 -12.93 7.30 -0.10
CA VAL A 9 -12.72 6.69 -1.43
C VAL A 9 -13.62 5.47 -1.68
N GLY A 10 -14.52 5.15 -0.74
CA GLY A 10 -15.43 4.00 -0.87
C GLY A 10 -16.39 4.17 -2.04
N ASP A 11 -16.46 3.17 -2.92
CA ASP A 11 -17.33 3.14 -4.09
C ASP A 11 -17.86 1.73 -4.34
N ALA A 12 -19.09 1.48 -3.88
CA ALA A 12 -19.74 0.18 -4.04
C ALA A 12 -20.05 -0.18 -5.53
N THR A 13 -19.93 0.79 -6.44
CA THR A 13 -20.13 0.55 -7.89
C THR A 13 -18.85 0.11 -8.59
N SER A 14 -17.69 0.32 -7.97
CA SER A 14 -16.39 -0.15 -8.48
C SER A 14 -16.10 -1.58 -8.05
N LYS A 15 -15.29 -2.28 -8.86
CA LYS A 15 -14.89 -3.67 -8.63
C LYS A 15 -13.38 -3.76 -8.49
N THR A 16 -12.94 -4.72 -7.69
CA THR A 16 -11.52 -5.02 -7.50
C THR A 16 -10.90 -5.59 -8.77
N ILE A 17 -9.74 -5.06 -9.15
CA ILE A 17 -8.87 -5.59 -10.20
C ILE A 17 -7.54 -6.03 -9.54
N GLY A 18 -7.21 -7.31 -9.67
CA GLY A 18 -5.98 -7.90 -9.10
C GLY A 18 -6.19 -8.78 -7.88
N ALA A 19 -7.42 -8.85 -7.34
CA ALA A 19 -7.81 -9.79 -6.29
C ALA A 19 -9.29 -10.17 -6.41
N ALA A 20 -9.68 -11.29 -5.80
CA ALA A 20 -11.07 -11.77 -5.78
C ALA A 20 -11.77 -11.40 -4.46
N ASN A 21 -11.71 -10.12 -4.08
CA ASN A 21 -12.31 -9.60 -2.85
C ASN A 21 -12.87 -8.18 -3.10
N PHE A 22 -13.30 -7.48 -2.05
CA PHE A 22 -13.89 -6.14 -2.13
C PHE A 22 -12.88 -5.01 -1.81
N SER A 23 -11.60 -5.31 -1.65
CA SER A 23 -10.57 -4.32 -1.31
C SER A 23 -10.35 -3.27 -2.42
N GLY A 24 -10.84 -3.53 -3.62
CA GLY A 24 -10.80 -2.61 -4.76
C GLY A 24 -12.11 -1.87 -5.02
N ASN A 25 -13.12 -1.95 -4.14
CA ASN A 25 -14.37 -1.19 -4.29
C ASN A 25 -14.13 0.28 -3.88
N MET A 26 -13.20 0.92 -4.57
CA MET A 26 -12.67 2.25 -4.27
C MET A 26 -12.51 3.06 -5.55
N SER A 27 -12.74 4.37 -5.46
CA SER A 27 -12.54 5.32 -6.57
C SER A 27 -12.42 6.75 -6.06
N PRO A 28 -12.00 7.72 -6.90
CA PRO A 28 -11.98 9.13 -6.54
C PRO A 28 -13.35 9.82 -6.65
N ARG A 29 -14.45 9.13 -6.93
CA ARG A 29 -15.77 9.73 -7.21
C ARG A 29 -16.30 10.62 -6.10
N ARG A 30 -15.84 10.43 -4.85
CA ARG A 30 -16.23 11.27 -3.71
C ARG A 30 -15.38 12.52 -3.54
N LEU A 31 -14.27 12.63 -4.26
CA LEU A 31 -13.48 13.85 -4.32
C LEU A 31 -14.27 14.91 -5.10
N ILE A 32 -14.51 16.07 -4.51
CA ILE A 32 -15.41 17.08 -5.10
C ILE A 32 -14.67 18.00 -6.08
N THR A 33 -13.36 18.15 -5.90
CA THR A 33 -12.52 19.06 -6.70
C THR A 33 -11.50 18.30 -7.51
N THR A 34 -10.90 18.97 -8.51
CA THR A 34 -9.72 18.48 -9.24
C THR A 34 -8.48 18.51 -8.35
N THR A 35 -7.47 17.78 -8.76
CA THR A 35 -6.15 17.74 -8.12
C THR A 35 -5.09 18.32 -9.06
N ILE A 36 -3.89 18.57 -8.55
CA ILE A 36 -2.76 19.01 -9.39
C ILE A 36 -2.47 18.04 -10.54
N THR A 37 -2.71 16.76 -10.32
CA THR A 37 -2.53 15.72 -11.33
C THR A 37 -3.60 15.77 -12.41
N ASP A 38 -4.84 16.10 -12.05
CA ASP A 38 -5.92 16.35 -13.01
C ASP A 38 -5.58 17.56 -13.87
N GLU A 39 -5.14 18.68 -13.26
CA GLU A 39 -4.76 19.90 -13.97
C GLU A 39 -3.56 19.66 -14.90
N LEU A 40 -2.56 18.89 -14.48
CA LEU A 40 -1.44 18.49 -15.34
C LEU A 40 -1.94 17.74 -16.58
N ARG A 41 -2.83 16.78 -16.41
CA ARG A 41 -3.39 16.01 -17.53
C ARG A 41 -4.21 16.89 -18.47
N PHE A 42 -5.02 17.81 -17.93
CA PHE A 42 -5.79 18.77 -18.74
C PHE A 42 -4.87 19.67 -19.53
N ALA A 43 -3.84 20.25 -18.90
CA ALA A 43 -2.87 21.11 -19.56
C ALA A 43 -2.08 20.42 -20.69
N GLN A 44 -1.91 19.10 -20.59
CA GLN A 44 -1.21 18.30 -21.60
C GLN A 44 -2.13 17.49 -22.52
N ASN A 45 -3.40 17.85 -22.60
CA ASN A 45 -4.40 17.13 -23.41
C ASN A 45 -4.40 15.61 -23.13
N TYR A 46 -4.34 15.22 -21.86
CA TYR A 46 -4.32 13.84 -21.36
C TYR A 46 -3.15 12.98 -21.85
N LYS A 47 -2.07 13.58 -22.35
CA LYS A 47 -0.87 12.84 -22.76
C LYS A 47 0.00 12.41 -21.58
N SER A 48 -0.03 13.16 -20.48
CA SER A 48 0.68 12.81 -19.25
C SER A 48 0.11 11.54 -18.63
N LYS A 49 0.98 10.72 -18.09
CA LYS A 49 0.62 9.65 -17.17
C LYS A 49 0.67 10.17 -15.73
N THR A 50 -0.35 9.87 -14.95
CA THR A 50 -0.38 10.18 -13.52
C THR A 50 -0.71 8.89 -12.77
N ILE A 51 0.16 8.52 -11.83
CA ILE A 51 0.04 7.26 -11.07
C ILE A 51 0.17 7.56 -9.59
N GLY A 52 -0.75 7.02 -8.79
CA GLY A 52 -0.68 7.03 -7.33
C GLY A 52 -0.34 5.64 -6.79
N ILE A 53 0.59 5.57 -5.83
CA ILE A 53 1.02 4.33 -5.18
C ILE A 53 1.06 4.52 -3.67
N SER A 54 0.38 3.65 -2.93
CA SER A 54 0.41 3.64 -1.47
C SER A 54 -0.01 2.28 -0.93
N LEU A 55 0.41 1.95 0.30
CA LEU A 55 -0.19 0.83 1.03
C LEU A 55 -1.68 1.05 1.33
N LYS A 56 -2.11 2.33 1.45
CA LYS A 56 -3.50 2.74 1.70
C LYS A 56 -4.17 3.16 0.40
N ASP A 57 -5.38 2.69 0.16
CA ASP A 57 -6.22 3.08 -0.98
C ASP A 57 -6.34 4.60 -1.14
N ARG A 58 -6.73 5.33 -0.08
CA ARG A 58 -6.87 6.78 -0.09
C ARG A 58 -5.56 7.52 -0.36
N GLY A 59 -4.44 6.95 0.10
CA GLY A 59 -3.10 7.49 -0.14
C GLY A 59 -2.64 7.36 -1.59
N ALA A 60 -3.18 6.40 -2.33
CA ALA A 60 -2.96 6.25 -3.76
C ALA A 60 -3.97 7.05 -4.58
N ILE A 61 -5.25 6.96 -4.25
CA ILE A 61 -6.38 7.45 -5.05
C ILE A 61 -6.48 8.98 -5.02
N LEU A 62 -6.47 9.58 -3.82
CA LEU A 62 -6.73 11.02 -3.69
C LEU A 62 -5.66 11.89 -4.36
N PRO A 63 -4.34 11.62 -4.18
CA PRO A 63 -3.32 12.40 -4.91
C PRO A 63 -3.30 12.13 -6.41
N ALA A 64 -3.71 10.93 -6.84
CA ALA A 64 -3.78 10.59 -8.26
C ALA A 64 -4.88 11.36 -9.00
N GLY A 65 -5.98 11.67 -8.32
CA GLY A 65 -7.09 12.45 -8.87
C GLY A 65 -8.07 11.63 -9.71
N HIS A 66 -9.00 12.35 -10.35
CA HIS A 66 -10.08 11.77 -11.15
C HIS A 66 -9.60 11.21 -12.49
N SER A 67 -8.68 11.90 -13.13
CA SER A 67 -8.21 11.59 -14.48
C SER A 67 -6.97 10.71 -14.52
N ALA A 68 -6.55 10.17 -13.36
CA ALA A 68 -5.32 9.39 -13.25
C ALA A 68 -5.27 8.22 -14.24
N THR A 69 -4.07 7.91 -14.71
CA THR A 69 -3.80 6.71 -15.50
C THR A 69 -4.01 5.47 -14.65
N ALA A 70 -3.58 5.53 -13.37
CA ALA A 70 -3.74 4.45 -12.41
C ALA A 70 -3.62 4.96 -10.97
N ALA A 71 -4.23 4.22 -10.04
CA ALA A 71 -3.90 4.23 -8.62
C ALA A 71 -3.78 2.78 -8.15
N TYR A 72 -2.67 2.46 -7.47
CA TYR A 72 -2.39 1.12 -6.96
C TYR A 72 -2.26 1.13 -5.45
N TRP A 73 -2.89 0.18 -4.79
CA TRP A 73 -2.77 0.02 -3.34
C TRP A 73 -2.62 -1.44 -2.95
N PHE A 74 -2.13 -1.65 -1.73
CA PHE A 74 -1.80 -2.99 -1.26
C PHE A 74 -3.02 -3.70 -0.66
N ASP A 75 -3.28 -4.92 -1.09
CA ASP A 75 -4.25 -5.81 -0.48
C ASP A 75 -3.56 -6.77 0.50
N GLY A 76 -3.72 -6.50 1.79
CA GLY A 76 -3.10 -7.30 2.84
C GLY A 76 -3.60 -8.75 2.92
N ALA A 77 -4.78 -9.04 2.39
CA ALA A 77 -5.31 -10.40 2.38
C ALA A 77 -4.55 -11.29 1.38
N THR A 78 -4.26 -10.78 0.19
CA THR A 78 -3.61 -11.55 -0.89
C THR A 78 -2.11 -11.26 -1.02
N GLY A 79 -1.65 -10.14 -0.48
CA GLY A 79 -0.28 -9.66 -0.67
C GLY A 79 -0.04 -9.05 -2.06
N ASN A 80 -1.08 -8.78 -2.82
CA ASN A 80 -0.98 -8.19 -4.14
C ASN A 80 -1.15 -6.67 -4.11
N TRP A 81 -0.57 -5.99 -5.06
CA TRP A 81 -0.96 -4.65 -5.45
C TRP A 81 -2.16 -4.75 -6.37
N ILE A 82 -3.20 -3.99 -6.06
CA ILE A 82 -4.50 -4.01 -6.72
C ILE A 82 -4.91 -2.61 -7.15
N THR A 83 -5.97 -2.54 -7.93
CA THR A 83 -6.66 -1.31 -8.32
C THR A 83 -8.16 -1.57 -8.42
N SER A 84 -8.91 -0.64 -8.99
CA SER A 84 -10.33 -0.80 -9.30
C SER A 84 -10.62 -0.66 -10.80
N ASP A 85 -11.80 -1.13 -11.20
CA ASP A 85 -12.31 -0.98 -12.55
C ASP A 85 -12.63 0.48 -12.93
N TYR A 86 -12.52 1.41 -11.98
CA TYR A 86 -12.53 2.85 -12.27
C TYR A 86 -11.36 3.25 -13.17
N TYR A 87 -10.17 2.66 -12.95
CA TYR A 87 -8.95 3.02 -13.67
C TYR A 87 -8.68 2.11 -14.87
N MET A 88 -8.94 0.81 -14.73
CA MET A 88 -8.60 -0.17 -15.77
C MET A 88 -9.41 -1.46 -15.64
N THR A 89 -9.51 -2.21 -16.71
CA THR A 89 -10.24 -3.48 -16.76
C THR A 89 -9.39 -4.69 -16.37
N ALA A 90 -8.05 -4.57 -16.40
CA ALA A 90 -7.10 -5.60 -16.00
C ALA A 90 -5.78 -4.96 -15.57
N LEU A 91 -5.05 -5.59 -14.65
CA LEU A 91 -3.71 -5.13 -14.29
C LEU A 91 -2.76 -5.22 -15.49
N PRO A 92 -1.86 -4.23 -15.68
CA PRO A 92 -0.84 -4.30 -16.71
C PRO A 92 0.12 -5.47 -16.46
N THR A 93 0.74 -5.94 -17.53
CA THR A 93 1.65 -7.10 -17.48
C THR A 93 2.76 -6.93 -16.44
N TRP A 94 3.33 -5.71 -16.34
CA TRP A 94 4.39 -5.44 -15.38
C TRP A 94 3.92 -5.60 -13.93
N MET A 95 2.68 -5.17 -13.61
CA MET A 95 2.11 -5.31 -12.27
C MET A 95 1.80 -6.78 -11.94
N ASN A 96 1.27 -7.55 -12.92
CA ASN A 96 1.09 -9.00 -12.74
C ASN A 96 2.42 -9.69 -12.47
N ASN A 97 3.46 -9.35 -13.22
CA ASN A 97 4.81 -9.88 -13.02
C ASN A 97 5.37 -9.48 -11.64
N PHE A 98 5.11 -8.25 -11.20
CA PHE A 98 5.50 -7.80 -9.86
C PHE A 98 4.80 -8.60 -8.77
N ASN A 99 3.48 -8.75 -8.83
CA ASN A 99 2.70 -9.53 -7.87
C ASN A 99 3.15 -11.00 -7.82
N ASN A 100 3.53 -11.56 -8.96
CA ASN A 100 4.02 -12.95 -9.05
C ASN A 100 5.37 -13.17 -8.35
N LYS A 101 6.14 -12.13 -8.05
CA LYS A 101 7.39 -12.24 -7.26
C LYS A 101 7.12 -12.63 -5.81
N LYS A 102 5.90 -12.47 -5.30
CA LYS A 102 5.51 -12.78 -3.91
C LYS A 102 6.42 -12.13 -2.85
N LEU A 103 6.82 -10.89 -3.09
CA LEU A 103 7.73 -10.15 -2.21
C LEU A 103 7.22 -10.02 -0.76
N PRO A 104 5.90 -9.80 -0.49
CA PRO A 104 5.40 -9.75 0.89
C PRO A 104 5.76 -10.98 1.71
N GLN A 105 5.64 -12.19 1.13
CA GLN A 105 6.02 -13.43 1.82
C GLN A 105 7.52 -13.47 2.09
N GLN A 106 8.34 -13.08 1.11
CA GLN A 106 9.79 -13.05 1.26
C GLN A 106 10.24 -12.06 2.33
N TYR A 107 9.60 -10.89 2.42
CA TYR A 107 9.92 -9.87 3.42
C TYR A 107 9.51 -10.30 4.82
N LEU A 108 8.29 -10.79 5.00
CA LEU A 108 7.84 -11.26 6.32
C LEU A 108 8.65 -12.44 6.84
N SER A 109 9.16 -13.31 5.95
CA SER A 109 10.03 -14.43 6.36
C SER A 109 11.37 -14.01 6.96
N LYS A 110 11.83 -12.77 6.70
CA LYS A 110 13.05 -12.20 7.29
C LYS A 110 12.83 -11.72 8.73
N GLY A 111 11.58 -11.59 9.17
CA GLY A 111 11.25 -10.90 10.41
C GLY A 111 11.60 -9.42 10.36
N TRP A 112 11.66 -8.79 11.53
CA TRP A 112 12.13 -7.41 11.66
C TRP A 112 13.13 -7.34 12.81
N ASN A 113 14.37 -7.01 12.46
CA ASN A 113 15.49 -6.87 13.36
C ASN A 113 15.98 -5.42 13.36
N THR A 114 16.65 -5.02 14.43
CA THR A 114 17.37 -3.74 14.46
C THR A 114 18.54 -3.78 13.47
N MET A 115 18.88 -2.63 12.88
CA MET A 115 20.02 -2.52 11.95
C MET A 115 21.36 -2.57 12.69
N LEU A 116 21.39 -2.07 13.94
CA LEU A 116 22.55 -2.06 14.82
C LEU A 116 22.26 -2.87 16.09
N PRO A 117 23.27 -3.26 16.86
CA PRO A 117 23.05 -3.79 18.21
C PRO A 117 22.21 -2.83 19.07
N LEU A 118 21.31 -3.34 19.90
CA LEU A 118 20.42 -2.51 20.73
C LEU A 118 21.19 -1.51 21.61
N SER A 119 22.41 -1.84 22.03
CA SER A 119 23.28 -0.95 22.80
C SER A 119 23.70 0.34 22.08
N GLU A 120 23.57 0.38 20.75
CA GLU A 120 23.90 1.58 19.95
C GLU A 120 22.74 2.59 19.88
N TYR A 121 21.52 2.20 20.31
CA TYR A 121 20.35 3.08 20.31
C TYR A 121 20.25 3.86 21.63
N THR A 122 21.26 4.72 21.91
CA THR A 122 21.36 5.45 23.17
C THR A 122 20.46 6.69 23.22
N GLU A 123 20.08 7.22 22.08
CA GLU A 123 19.25 8.44 21.96
C GLU A 123 17.73 8.13 21.94
N SER A 124 17.34 6.85 21.90
CA SER A 124 15.94 6.42 21.94
C SER A 124 15.52 5.99 23.35
N THR A 125 14.22 5.85 23.56
CA THR A 125 13.66 5.22 24.75
C THR A 125 13.99 3.73 24.79
N ALA A 126 13.70 3.06 25.92
CA ALA A 126 13.84 1.59 26.02
C ALA A 126 13.00 0.89 24.93
N ASP A 127 13.47 -0.28 24.48
CA ASP A 127 12.84 -1.13 23.46
C ASP A 127 11.43 -1.66 23.84
N SER A 128 10.97 -1.42 25.04
CA SER A 128 9.59 -1.74 25.46
C SER A 128 8.99 -0.53 26.14
N THR A 129 8.03 0.09 25.47
CA THR A 129 7.30 1.23 26.03
C THR A 129 5.79 0.95 26.06
N LYS A 130 5.05 1.73 26.86
CA LYS A 130 3.58 1.64 26.92
C LYS A 130 2.86 2.08 25.64
N TYR A 131 3.58 2.69 24.71
CA TYR A 131 3.03 3.18 23.44
C TYR A 131 3.20 2.18 22.31
N GLU A 132 4.04 1.17 22.49
CA GLU A 132 4.28 0.13 21.48
C GLU A 132 3.28 -1.01 21.59
N GLY A 133 2.72 -1.39 20.43
CA GLY A 133 1.80 -2.51 20.32
C GLY A 133 2.52 -3.81 19.94
N LYS A 134 2.09 -4.92 20.48
CA LYS A 134 2.55 -6.26 20.09
C LYS A 134 1.99 -6.66 18.74
N PHE A 135 2.75 -7.39 17.97
CA PHE A 135 2.20 -8.08 16.81
C PHE A 135 1.37 -9.28 17.31
N SER A 136 0.21 -9.44 16.71
CA SER A 136 -0.68 -10.56 16.95
C SER A 136 -1.40 -10.97 15.69
N ALA A 137 -1.64 -12.25 15.52
CA ALA A 137 -2.39 -12.81 14.40
C ALA A 137 -3.46 -13.78 14.91
N VAL A 138 -4.59 -13.81 14.20
CA VAL A 138 -5.65 -14.79 14.42
C VAL A 138 -5.68 -15.74 13.22
N ASN A 139 -5.55 -17.04 13.49
CA ASN A 139 -5.63 -18.07 12.46
C ASN A 139 -6.44 -19.25 12.99
N GLY A 140 -7.50 -19.63 12.27
CA GLY A 140 -8.38 -20.74 12.68
C GLY A 140 -9.03 -20.56 14.06
N GLY A 141 -9.29 -19.32 14.49
CA GLY A 141 -9.83 -19.00 15.82
C GLY A 141 -8.78 -19.00 16.95
N VAL A 142 -7.52 -19.27 16.65
CA VAL A 142 -6.41 -19.20 17.62
C VAL A 142 -5.70 -17.87 17.46
N THR A 143 -5.53 -17.12 18.56
CA THR A 143 -4.74 -15.89 18.59
C THR A 143 -3.34 -16.19 19.09
N LEU A 144 -2.34 -15.91 18.27
CA LEU A 144 -0.93 -15.90 18.64
C LEU A 144 -0.44 -14.47 18.74
N SER A 145 0.25 -14.12 19.81
CA SER A 145 0.80 -12.80 20.06
C SER A 145 2.24 -12.90 20.52
N GLU A 146 3.02 -11.85 20.21
CA GLU A 146 4.32 -11.68 20.83
C GLU A 146 4.21 -11.56 22.36
N LYS A 147 5.23 -11.99 23.08
CA LYS A 147 5.29 -11.85 24.54
C LYS A 147 5.48 -10.38 24.95
N SER A 148 6.28 -9.64 24.20
CA SER A 148 6.59 -8.23 24.39
C SER A 148 6.71 -7.54 23.02
N PRO A 149 6.57 -6.20 22.94
CA PRO A 149 6.77 -5.44 21.69
C PRO A 149 8.26 -5.16 21.41
N THR A 150 9.14 -6.08 21.77
CA THR A 150 10.61 -5.90 21.70
C THR A 150 11.22 -6.66 20.53
N PHE A 151 12.31 -6.14 20.02
CA PHE A 151 13.09 -6.81 18.99
C PHE A 151 13.74 -8.12 19.46
N PRO A 152 13.91 -9.11 18.57
CA PRO A 152 13.47 -9.14 17.17
C PRO A 152 12.01 -9.55 17.02
N HIS A 153 11.32 -9.05 15.98
CA HIS A 153 9.97 -9.49 15.61
C HIS A 153 10.04 -10.65 14.62
N ASP A 154 9.60 -11.82 15.01
CA ASP A 154 9.52 -13.02 14.16
C ASP A 154 8.07 -13.24 13.73
N PHE A 155 7.70 -12.63 12.61
CA PHE A 155 6.32 -12.66 12.11
C PHE A 155 5.82 -14.08 11.80
N MET A 156 6.70 -14.97 11.38
CA MET A 156 6.31 -16.32 10.97
C MET A 156 5.89 -17.19 12.16
N LYS A 157 6.42 -16.91 13.37
CA LYS A 157 5.99 -17.57 14.59
C LYS A 157 4.55 -17.26 14.99
N LEU A 158 4.01 -16.15 14.51
CA LEU A 158 2.63 -15.74 14.76
C LEU A 158 1.64 -16.39 13.79
N ASN A 159 2.12 -17.14 12.80
CA ASN A 159 1.31 -17.83 11.81
C ASN A 159 0.19 -16.94 11.20
N PRO A 160 0.54 -15.77 10.62
CA PRO A 160 -0.44 -14.81 10.14
C PRO A 160 -1.23 -15.36 8.96
N VAL A 161 -2.51 -15.00 8.90
CA VAL A 161 -3.32 -15.15 7.69
C VAL A 161 -3.19 -13.86 6.89
N GLY A 162 -2.70 -13.98 5.64
CA GLY A 162 -2.43 -12.82 4.79
C GLY A 162 -1.12 -12.09 5.15
N PHE A 163 -1.04 -10.81 4.79
CA PHE A 163 0.20 -10.04 4.76
C PHE A 163 0.08 -8.69 5.48
N GLU A 164 -0.85 -8.54 6.41
CA GLU A 164 -1.08 -7.25 7.10
C GLU A 164 0.13 -6.77 7.91
N PHE A 165 1.02 -7.67 8.36
CA PHE A 165 2.26 -7.27 9.03
C PHE A 165 3.23 -6.49 8.13
N VAL A 166 3.10 -6.60 6.80
CA VAL A 166 3.86 -5.75 5.87
C VAL A 166 3.58 -4.28 6.14
N ARG A 167 2.30 -3.92 6.32
CA ARG A 167 1.89 -2.53 6.54
C ARG A 167 2.50 -1.92 7.81
N ARG A 168 2.64 -2.75 8.86
CA ARG A 168 3.09 -2.36 10.21
C ARG A 168 4.58 -2.56 10.43
N SER A 169 5.35 -2.73 9.38
CA SER A 169 6.80 -2.98 9.45
C SER A 169 7.52 -2.17 8.37
N PRO A 170 8.85 -2.01 8.44
CA PRO A 170 9.64 -1.33 7.41
C PRO A 170 9.46 -1.94 6.01
N TRP A 171 9.07 -3.21 5.94
CA TRP A 171 8.85 -3.93 4.69
C TRP A 171 7.75 -3.31 3.83
N GLY A 172 6.78 -2.61 4.45
CA GLY A 172 5.77 -1.87 3.71
C GLY A 172 6.37 -0.72 2.90
N ASN A 173 7.30 0.04 3.47
CA ASN A 173 7.98 1.11 2.74
C ASN A 173 8.91 0.55 1.66
N VAL A 174 9.64 -0.53 1.94
CA VAL A 174 10.48 -1.22 0.96
C VAL A 174 9.62 -1.69 -0.22
N LEU A 175 8.53 -2.39 0.06
CA LEU A 175 7.61 -2.88 -0.97
C LEU A 175 6.98 -1.74 -1.79
N THR A 176 6.68 -0.61 -1.16
CA THR A 176 6.15 0.59 -1.84
C THR A 176 7.20 1.17 -2.80
N THR A 177 8.47 1.19 -2.41
CA THR A 177 9.57 1.62 -3.29
C THR A 177 9.75 0.66 -4.46
N ASP A 178 9.73 -0.65 -4.21
CA ASP A 178 9.90 -1.67 -5.25
C ASP A 178 8.83 -1.56 -6.34
N VAL A 179 7.56 -1.39 -5.95
CA VAL A 179 6.48 -1.24 -6.94
C VAL A 179 6.55 0.11 -7.65
N ALA A 180 7.02 1.17 -6.99
CA ALA A 180 7.20 2.47 -7.64
C ALA A 180 8.27 2.41 -8.73
N ILE A 181 9.39 1.73 -8.48
CA ILE A 181 10.42 1.47 -9.49
C ILE A 181 9.84 0.66 -10.66
N ALA A 182 9.10 -0.42 -10.35
CA ALA A 182 8.46 -1.23 -11.37
C ALA A 182 7.44 -0.45 -12.21
N ALA A 183 6.74 0.55 -11.62
CA ALA A 183 5.82 1.43 -12.34
C ALA A 183 6.56 2.38 -13.29
N ILE A 184 7.67 2.97 -12.84
CA ILE A 184 8.51 3.84 -13.69
C ILE A 184 8.97 3.08 -14.93
N GLU A 185 9.49 1.88 -14.75
CA GLU A 185 9.99 1.04 -15.84
C GLU A 185 8.85 0.50 -16.71
N GLY A 186 7.80 -0.07 -16.07
CA GLY A 186 6.71 -0.77 -16.75
C GLY A 186 5.82 0.15 -17.58
N ASP A 187 5.58 1.37 -17.09
CA ASP A 187 4.80 2.39 -17.80
C ASP A 187 5.69 3.40 -18.55
N THR A 188 7.01 3.23 -18.53
CA THR A 188 7.98 4.13 -19.21
C THR A 188 7.73 5.60 -18.87
N LEU A 189 7.60 5.90 -17.56
CA LEU A 189 7.29 7.24 -17.09
C LEU A 189 8.40 8.23 -17.49
N GLY A 190 7.99 9.42 -17.90
CA GLY A 190 8.90 10.50 -18.32
C GLY A 190 9.52 10.34 -19.72
N ALA A 191 9.17 9.28 -20.47
CA ALA A 191 9.78 9.00 -21.77
C ALA A 191 9.29 9.94 -22.89
N ILE A 192 8.08 10.48 -22.81
CA ILE A 192 7.48 11.27 -23.89
C ILE A 192 7.05 12.64 -23.41
N THR A 193 6.43 12.72 -22.25
CA THR A 193 5.89 13.95 -21.65
C THR A 193 6.30 14.05 -20.18
N SER A 194 5.97 15.17 -19.53
CA SER A 194 6.05 15.26 -18.08
C SER A 194 4.95 14.41 -17.48
N ASP A 195 5.31 13.34 -16.79
CA ASP A 195 4.41 12.47 -16.06
C ASP A 195 4.47 12.78 -14.56
N PHE A 196 3.54 12.25 -13.78
CA PHE A 196 3.48 12.43 -12.33
C PHE A 196 3.33 11.09 -11.61
N LEU A 197 4.27 10.78 -10.72
CA LEU A 197 4.20 9.63 -9.84
C LEU A 197 4.10 10.12 -8.39
N CYS A 198 2.99 9.81 -7.73
CA CYS A 198 2.80 10.05 -6.30
C CYS A 198 3.06 8.76 -5.53
N ILE A 199 4.01 8.80 -4.60
CA ILE A 199 4.34 7.68 -3.72
C ILE A 199 4.04 8.11 -2.29
N SER A 200 3.11 7.42 -1.63
CA SER A 200 2.74 7.68 -0.24
C SER A 200 3.24 6.55 0.66
N TYR A 201 4.27 6.83 1.44
CA TYR A 201 4.81 5.90 2.44
C TYR A 201 3.95 5.94 3.70
N SER A 202 3.41 4.79 4.09
CA SER A 202 2.37 4.71 5.13
C SER A 202 2.74 3.81 6.31
N SER A 203 3.84 3.06 6.28
CA SER A 203 4.18 2.12 7.36
C SER A 203 4.31 2.78 8.74
N PRO A 204 4.84 4.01 8.91
CA PRO A 204 4.92 4.64 10.23
C PRO A 204 3.57 5.05 10.83
N ASP A 205 2.50 4.95 10.04
CA ASP A 205 1.12 5.35 10.42
C ASP A 205 0.23 4.13 10.76
N TYR A 206 0.80 2.94 10.94
CA TYR A 206 0.07 1.71 11.26
C TYR A 206 0.33 1.18 12.66
#